data_04247ca70731430bf3e9da011194f764
#
_entry.id   04247ca70731430bf3e9da011194f764
#
_cell.length_a   1.000
_cell.length_b   1.000
_cell.length_c   1.000
_cell.angle_alpha   90.00
_cell.angle_beta   90.00
_cell.angle_gamma   90.00
#
_symmetry.space_group_name_H-M   'P 1'
#
loop_
_entity.id
_entity.type
_entity.pdbx_description
1 polymer ?
#
loop_
_entity_poly.entity_id
_entity_poly.type
_entity_poly.pdbx_seq_one_letter_code
_entity_poly.pdbx_strand_id
1 'polypeptide(L)'
;SKTVLIDKNPGRNSQTFGIARILNTDLNLIHEPSIGVVGNKGDSQCYLGVEQKVKTIHEKLRLRIGQNPNDIRMRLVQPEYTVATSDGIRNGTKEMRYSLIGREVTNDTLCEHLSASGLEGTIAVVACDKPPVGTLSAILEHNRPAIIMSDGPIRPGIDSVTNEPLDIISSYQIAGSEDEELKRRIACESCPGYGSCGGMFTYNTMQTFIGVVGMQ
;
A
#
# COMPACT_ATOMS: atom_id res chain seq x y z
N SER A 1 19.40 -4.64 17.98
CA SER A 1 19.91 -3.37 18.54
C SER A 1 18.76 -2.65 19.24
N LYS A 2 18.99 -2.12 20.41
CA LYS A 2 18.01 -1.30 21.13
C LYS A 2 17.74 -0.04 20.31
N THR A 3 16.50 0.32 20.13
CA THR A 3 16.12 1.54 19.40
C THR A 3 16.63 2.75 20.18
N VAL A 4 17.74 3.30 19.78
CA VAL A 4 18.46 4.43 20.45
C VAL A 4 17.54 5.63 20.70
N LEU A 5 16.47 5.78 19.93
CA LEU A 5 15.48 6.86 20.06
C LEU A 5 14.64 6.76 21.35
N ILE A 6 14.41 5.57 21.87
CA ILE A 6 13.59 5.38 23.09
C ILE A 6 14.34 5.81 24.35
N ASP A 7 15.62 5.51 24.44
CA ASP A 7 16.40 5.75 25.66
C ASP A 7 16.73 7.24 25.93
N LYS A 8 16.64 8.11 24.93
CA LYS A 8 17.06 9.51 25.01
C LYS A 8 15.94 10.54 25.14
N ASN A 9 14.67 10.14 24.99
CA ASN A 9 13.54 11.06 25.02
C ASN A 9 12.41 10.56 25.93
N PRO A 10 12.34 11.02 27.17
CA PRO A 10 11.29 10.60 28.11
C PRO A 10 9.87 10.90 27.65
N GLY A 11 9.66 12.00 26.92
CA GLY A 11 8.35 12.36 26.36
C GLY A 11 7.90 11.34 25.30
N ARG A 12 8.80 10.95 24.41
CA ARG A 12 8.54 9.90 23.42
C ARG A 12 8.26 8.56 24.11
N ASN A 13 9.04 8.21 25.14
CA ASN A 13 8.84 6.99 25.89
C ASN A 13 7.46 6.92 26.53
N SER A 14 6.99 8.01 27.12
CA SER A 14 5.63 8.13 27.68
C SER A 14 4.55 7.79 26.65
N GLN A 15 4.64 8.34 25.43
CA GLN A 15 3.71 8.04 24.34
C GLN A 15 3.81 6.56 23.92
N THR A 16 5.01 6.05 23.74
CA THR A 16 5.24 4.66 23.32
C THR A 16 4.70 3.67 24.36
N PHE A 17 4.96 3.90 25.64
CA PHE A 17 4.41 3.08 26.73
C PHE A 17 2.88 3.19 26.83
N GLY A 18 2.32 4.39 26.62
CA GLY A 18 0.88 4.61 26.60
C GLY A 18 0.20 3.79 25.49
N ILE A 19 0.73 3.85 24.27
CA ILE A 19 0.24 3.07 23.13
C ILE A 19 0.34 1.57 23.40
N ALA A 20 1.48 1.10 23.89
CA ALA A 20 1.69 -0.32 24.19
C ALA A 20 0.69 -0.86 25.21
N ARG A 21 0.36 -0.07 26.25
CA ARG A 21 -0.67 -0.43 27.25
C ARG A 21 -2.07 -0.51 26.64
N ILE A 22 -2.46 0.50 25.83
CA ILE A 22 -3.77 0.52 25.17
C ILE A 22 -3.93 -0.69 24.25
N LEU A 23 -2.86 -1.06 23.54
CA LEU A 23 -2.88 -2.17 22.57
C LEU A 23 -2.56 -3.53 23.20
N ASN A 24 -2.38 -3.59 24.51
CA ASN A 24 -2.00 -4.79 25.23
C ASN A 24 -0.76 -5.48 24.63
N THR A 25 0.25 -4.67 24.26
CA THR A 25 1.52 -5.15 23.72
C THR A 25 2.48 -5.45 24.89
N ASP A 26 3.30 -6.49 24.75
CA ASP A 26 4.33 -6.80 25.74
C ASP A 26 5.33 -5.62 25.88
N LEU A 27 5.35 -5.02 27.07
CA LEU A 27 6.24 -3.90 27.38
C LEU A 27 7.72 -4.24 27.29
N ASN A 28 8.07 -5.53 27.39
CA ASN A 28 9.46 -5.99 27.23
C ASN A 28 9.96 -5.88 25.79
N LEU A 29 9.05 -5.74 24.81
CA LEU A 29 9.39 -5.58 23.39
C LEU A 29 9.62 -4.12 22.98
N ILE A 30 9.41 -3.15 23.88
CA ILE A 30 9.53 -1.71 23.53
C ILE A 30 10.94 -1.35 23.07
N HIS A 31 11.96 -2.02 23.60
CA HIS A 31 13.35 -1.78 23.26
C HIS A 31 13.86 -2.64 22.09
N GLU A 32 13.03 -3.52 21.58
CA GLU A 32 13.37 -4.35 20.43
C GLU A 32 13.22 -3.59 19.11
N PRO A 33 13.86 -4.04 18.02
CA PRO A 33 13.70 -3.44 16.70
C PRO A 33 12.22 -3.32 16.31
N SER A 34 11.83 -2.18 15.73
CA SER A 34 10.44 -1.92 15.35
C SER A 34 10.19 -2.16 13.89
N ILE A 35 9.10 -2.89 13.59
CA ILE A 35 8.64 -3.15 12.23
C ILE A 35 7.26 -2.57 12.03
N GLY A 36 7.08 -1.91 10.89
CA GLY A 36 5.80 -1.36 10.45
C GLY A 36 5.24 -2.10 9.25
N VAL A 37 3.91 -2.19 9.19
CA VAL A 37 3.17 -2.62 8.00
C VAL A 37 2.39 -1.41 7.52
N VAL A 38 2.68 -0.95 6.30
CA VAL A 38 2.09 0.26 5.72
C VAL A 38 1.35 -0.06 4.44
N GLY A 39 0.38 0.76 4.08
CA GLY A 39 -0.36 0.63 2.83
C GLY A 39 -0.94 1.94 2.36
N ASN A 40 -1.62 1.91 1.23
CA ASN A 40 -2.32 3.06 0.68
C ASN A 40 -3.82 2.85 0.82
N LYS A 41 -4.54 3.87 1.25
CA LYS A 41 -5.99 3.80 1.43
C LYS A 41 -6.68 4.88 0.61
N GLY A 42 -7.70 4.49 -0.13
CA GLY A 42 -8.48 5.41 -0.96
C GLY A 42 -9.80 4.78 -1.38
N ASP A 43 -10.71 5.63 -1.85
CA ASP A 43 -12.04 5.25 -2.30
C ASP A 43 -12.05 4.93 -3.79
N SER A 44 -11.31 3.90 -4.17
CA SER A 44 -11.37 3.34 -5.52
C SER A 44 -11.06 1.85 -5.48
N GLN A 45 -11.56 1.12 -6.49
CA GLN A 45 -11.35 -0.33 -6.54
C GLN A 45 -9.86 -0.74 -6.56
N CYS A 46 -8.93 0.14 -6.96
CA CYS A 46 -7.50 -0.11 -6.87
C CYS A 46 -7.00 -0.29 -5.43
N TYR A 47 -7.68 0.30 -4.43
CA TYR A 47 -7.23 0.32 -3.03
C TYR A 47 -8.05 -0.53 -2.09
N LEU A 48 -9.23 -1.01 -2.50
CA LEU A 48 -10.15 -1.72 -1.61
C LEU A 48 -9.55 -3.01 -1.02
N GLY A 49 -8.62 -3.64 -1.73
CA GLY A 49 -7.94 -4.85 -1.24
C GLY A 49 -6.75 -4.58 -0.31
N VAL A 50 -6.15 -3.40 -0.36
CA VAL A 50 -4.90 -3.07 0.34
C VAL A 50 -5.10 -3.14 1.86
N GLU A 51 -6.16 -2.52 2.38
CA GLU A 51 -6.42 -2.49 3.83
C GLU A 51 -6.54 -3.90 4.42
N GLN A 52 -7.26 -4.79 3.74
CA GLN A 52 -7.42 -6.17 4.18
C GLN A 52 -6.09 -6.93 4.20
N LYS A 53 -5.25 -6.71 3.19
CA LYS A 53 -3.91 -7.35 3.12
C LYS A 53 -2.99 -6.84 4.21
N VAL A 54 -2.95 -5.52 4.43
CA VAL A 54 -2.17 -4.91 5.52
C VAL A 54 -2.59 -5.48 6.88
N LYS A 55 -3.89 -5.53 7.16
CA LYS A 55 -4.42 -6.14 8.39
C LYS A 55 -4.03 -7.60 8.52
N THR A 56 -4.17 -8.38 7.46
CA THR A 56 -3.83 -9.81 7.45
C THR A 56 -2.34 -10.04 7.73
N ILE A 57 -1.46 -9.25 7.10
CA ILE A 57 -0.01 -9.33 7.33
C ILE A 57 0.30 -8.97 8.79
N HIS A 58 -0.25 -7.86 9.27
CA HIS A 58 -0.04 -7.40 10.63
C HIS A 58 -0.48 -8.44 11.67
N GLU A 59 -1.66 -9.03 11.51
CA GLU A 59 -2.17 -10.07 12.40
C GLU A 59 -1.29 -11.32 12.38
N LYS A 60 -0.87 -11.79 11.21
CA LYS A 60 0.03 -12.95 11.09
C LYS A 60 1.40 -12.70 11.72
N LEU A 61 1.95 -11.49 11.57
CA LEU A 61 3.18 -11.11 12.25
C LEU A 61 2.98 -11.09 13.76
N ARG A 62 1.90 -10.49 14.25
CA ARG A 62 1.56 -10.44 15.66
C ARG A 62 1.47 -11.82 16.30
N LEU A 63 0.92 -12.79 15.59
CA LEU A 63 0.82 -14.18 16.05
C LEU A 63 2.17 -14.90 16.11
N ARG A 64 3.17 -14.46 15.36
CA ARG A 64 4.50 -15.08 15.32
C ARG A 64 5.51 -14.42 16.25
N ILE A 65 5.29 -13.15 16.59
CA ILE A 65 6.18 -12.41 17.48
C ILE A 65 5.98 -12.89 18.93
N GLY A 66 7.02 -13.42 19.53
CA GLY A 66 7.02 -13.79 20.96
C GLY A 66 6.31 -15.09 21.33
N GLN A 67 6.00 -15.97 20.38
CA GLN A 67 5.35 -17.27 20.67
C GLN A 67 6.30 -18.32 21.24
N ASN A 68 7.61 -18.20 20.98
CA ASN A 68 8.65 -19.10 21.49
C ASN A 68 9.87 -18.31 21.99
N PRO A 69 10.64 -18.86 22.96
CA PRO A 69 11.86 -18.22 23.46
C PRO A 69 12.93 -17.95 22.40
N ASN A 70 12.87 -18.67 21.28
CA ASN A 70 13.79 -18.54 20.14
C ASN A 70 13.19 -17.70 18.99
N ASP A 71 12.01 -17.14 19.17
CA ASP A 71 11.37 -16.32 18.16
C ASP A 71 12.07 -14.97 17.99
N ILE A 72 11.87 -14.39 16.82
CA ILE A 72 12.35 -13.04 16.52
C ILE A 72 11.69 -12.06 17.49
N ARG A 73 12.50 -11.42 18.32
CA ARG A 73 12.05 -10.37 19.22
C ARG A 73 12.00 -9.04 18.47
N MET A 74 10.80 -8.53 18.25
CA MET A 74 10.59 -7.26 17.60
C MET A 74 9.32 -6.59 18.12
N ARG A 75 9.27 -5.27 17.99
CA ARG A 75 8.07 -4.47 18.27
C ARG A 75 7.32 -4.24 16.98
N LEU A 76 6.11 -4.76 16.87
CA LEU A 76 5.20 -4.46 15.76
C LEU A 76 4.42 -3.19 16.08
N VAL A 77 4.49 -2.19 15.20
CA VAL A 77 3.67 -0.97 15.32
C VAL A 77 2.33 -1.17 14.62
N GLN A 78 1.36 -0.31 14.95
CA GLN A 78 0.05 -0.36 14.30
C GLN A 78 0.16 -0.15 12.79
N PRO A 79 -0.75 -0.75 12.01
CA PRO A 79 -0.81 -0.50 10.58
C PRO A 79 -1.04 0.98 10.28
N GLU A 80 -0.28 1.50 9.31
CA GLU A 80 -0.40 2.89 8.87
C GLU A 80 -0.78 2.96 7.39
N TYR A 81 -1.50 4.01 7.04
CA TYR A 81 -2.01 4.18 5.69
C TYR A 81 -1.79 5.60 5.18
N THR A 82 -1.24 5.72 3.98
CA THR A 82 -1.28 6.99 3.25
C THR A 82 -2.60 7.12 2.51
N VAL A 83 -3.12 8.33 2.43
CA VAL A 83 -4.29 8.63 1.60
C VAL A 83 -3.88 8.63 0.14
N ALA A 84 -4.65 7.95 -0.70
CA ALA A 84 -4.37 7.86 -2.13
C ALA A 84 -5.66 8.00 -2.94
N THR A 85 -5.55 8.57 -4.13
CA THR A 85 -6.64 8.65 -5.11
C THR A 85 -6.15 8.06 -6.42
N SER A 86 -6.96 7.19 -7.01
CA SER A 86 -6.64 6.53 -8.28
C SER A 86 -6.59 7.51 -9.45
N ASP A 87 -5.56 7.40 -10.28
CA ASP A 87 -5.52 8.10 -11.56
C ASP A 87 -6.58 7.59 -12.54
N GLY A 88 -7.05 6.37 -12.37
CA GLY A 88 -8.19 5.85 -13.13
C GLY A 88 -9.48 6.67 -12.92
N ILE A 89 -9.73 7.11 -11.69
CA ILE A 89 -10.87 8.00 -11.37
C ILE A 89 -10.66 9.43 -11.89
N ARG A 90 -9.42 9.90 -11.89
CA ARG A 90 -9.07 11.25 -12.39
C ARG A 90 -8.97 11.33 -13.91
N ASN A 91 -8.84 10.18 -14.59
CA ASN A 91 -8.62 10.11 -16.01
C ASN A 91 -9.72 10.84 -16.80
N GLY A 92 -9.31 11.65 -17.76
CA GLY A 92 -10.23 12.48 -18.57
C GLY A 92 -10.81 13.70 -17.85
N THR A 93 -10.39 13.99 -16.60
CA THR A 93 -10.83 15.16 -15.84
C THR A 93 -9.69 16.14 -15.56
N LYS A 94 -10.03 17.40 -15.22
CA LYS A 94 -9.04 18.41 -14.82
C LYS A 94 -8.30 18.05 -13.52
N GLU A 95 -8.85 17.15 -12.72
CA GLU A 95 -8.28 16.67 -11.47
C GLU A 95 -7.04 15.80 -11.68
N MET A 96 -6.76 15.36 -12.91
CA MET A 96 -5.52 14.66 -13.26
C MET A 96 -4.26 15.47 -12.93
N ARG A 97 -4.34 16.80 -12.85
CA ARG A 97 -3.27 17.69 -12.38
C ARG A 97 -2.73 17.37 -10.98
N TYR A 98 -3.54 16.70 -10.13
CA TYR A 98 -3.13 16.29 -8.80
C TYR A 98 -2.42 14.93 -8.75
N SER A 99 -2.25 14.26 -9.88
CA SER A 99 -1.65 12.93 -9.94
C SER A 99 -0.21 12.92 -9.40
N LEU A 100 0.66 13.79 -9.89
CA LEU A 100 2.05 13.88 -9.40
C LEU A 100 2.12 14.34 -7.95
N ILE A 101 1.25 15.25 -7.54
CA ILE A 101 1.14 15.70 -6.14
C ILE A 101 0.83 14.50 -5.24
N GLY A 102 -0.04 13.59 -5.65
CA GLY A 102 -0.35 12.37 -4.90
C GLY A 102 0.86 11.47 -4.67
N ARG A 103 1.82 11.43 -5.60
CA ARG A 103 3.09 10.74 -5.43
C ARG A 103 3.94 11.38 -4.33
N GLU A 104 4.12 12.70 -4.39
CA GLU A 104 4.90 13.45 -3.40
C GLU A 104 4.27 13.35 -1.99
N VAL A 105 2.95 13.51 -1.88
CA VAL A 105 2.25 13.36 -0.60
C VAL A 105 2.43 11.95 -0.02
N THR A 106 2.42 10.92 -0.85
CA THR A 106 2.71 9.54 -0.39
C THR A 106 4.14 9.44 0.15
N ASN A 107 5.11 9.97 -0.58
CA ASN A 107 6.51 9.99 -0.16
C ASN A 107 6.68 10.71 1.18
N ASP A 108 6.23 11.95 1.29
CA ASP A 108 6.42 12.80 2.45
C ASP A 108 5.75 12.22 3.69
N THR A 109 4.51 11.76 3.55
CA THR A 109 3.77 11.15 4.67
C THR A 109 4.46 9.89 5.18
N LEU A 110 4.98 9.05 4.28
CA LEU A 110 5.72 7.86 4.69
C LEU A 110 7.06 8.21 5.30
N CYS A 111 7.82 9.14 4.76
CA CYS A 111 9.08 9.60 5.34
C CYS A 111 8.89 10.11 6.77
N GLU A 112 7.86 10.93 7.00
CA GLU A 112 7.49 11.40 8.33
C GLU A 112 7.17 10.22 9.26
N HIS A 113 6.26 9.32 8.83
CA HIS A 113 5.84 8.18 9.64
C HIS A 113 7.00 7.23 9.96
N LEU A 114 7.76 6.79 8.96
CA LEU A 114 8.87 5.85 9.13
C LEU A 114 9.93 6.40 10.08
N SER A 115 10.25 7.68 9.94
CA SER A 115 11.25 8.37 10.78
C SER A 115 10.72 8.63 12.19
N ALA A 116 9.51 9.20 12.33
CA ALA A 116 8.93 9.53 13.62
C ALA A 116 8.65 8.29 14.47
N SER A 117 8.18 7.22 13.88
CA SER A 117 7.96 5.94 14.56
C SER A 117 9.27 5.18 14.83
N GLY A 118 10.38 5.60 14.22
CA GLY A 118 11.68 4.98 14.36
C GLY A 118 11.69 3.52 13.89
N LEU A 119 11.05 3.27 12.72
CA LEU A 119 10.97 1.93 12.18
C LEU A 119 12.35 1.45 11.70
N GLU A 120 12.70 0.24 12.06
CA GLU A 120 13.93 -0.43 11.63
C GLU A 120 13.68 -1.46 10.53
N GLY A 121 12.40 -1.67 10.18
CA GLY A 121 11.99 -2.47 9.05
C GLY A 121 10.56 -2.13 8.62
N THR A 122 10.27 -2.28 7.32
CA THR A 122 8.97 -1.93 6.75
C THR A 122 8.48 -2.98 5.78
N ILE A 123 7.20 -3.34 5.89
CA ILE A 123 6.46 -4.11 4.89
C ILE A 123 5.39 -3.18 4.33
N ALA A 124 5.48 -2.86 3.04
CA ALA A 124 4.54 -1.99 2.37
C ALA A 124 3.66 -2.77 1.40
N VAL A 125 2.34 -2.53 1.42
CA VAL A 125 1.41 -3.04 0.41
C VAL A 125 0.97 -1.87 -0.46
N VAL A 126 1.24 -1.94 -1.75
CA VAL A 126 1.01 -0.85 -2.70
C VAL A 126 0.08 -1.25 -3.83
N ALA A 127 -0.70 -0.30 -4.29
CA ALA A 127 -1.65 -0.44 -5.39
C ALA A 127 -1.66 0.82 -6.24
N CYS A 128 -2.25 0.73 -7.44
CA CYS A 128 -2.37 1.82 -8.40
C CYS A 128 -1.01 2.36 -8.87
N ASP A 129 -0.96 3.56 -9.46
CA ASP A 129 0.21 4.02 -10.21
C ASP A 129 1.15 4.94 -9.40
N LYS A 130 0.67 5.84 -8.57
CA LYS A 130 1.52 6.78 -7.83
C LYS A 130 2.06 6.23 -6.49
N PRO A 131 1.26 5.47 -5.71
CA PRO A 131 1.75 4.92 -4.45
C PRO A 131 2.97 4.01 -4.54
N PRO A 132 3.13 3.12 -5.54
CA PRO A 132 4.36 2.33 -5.66
C PRO A 132 5.62 3.20 -5.76
N VAL A 133 5.55 4.28 -6.55
CA VAL A 133 6.68 5.21 -6.74
C VAL A 133 6.95 6.00 -5.47
N GLY A 134 5.91 6.60 -4.87
CA GLY A 134 6.06 7.37 -3.63
C GLY A 134 6.55 6.51 -2.46
N THR A 135 6.03 5.29 -2.34
CA THR A 135 6.46 4.35 -1.29
C THR A 135 7.90 3.89 -1.49
N LEU A 136 8.30 3.57 -2.71
CA LEU A 136 9.68 3.20 -3.01
C LEU A 136 10.64 4.34 -2.68
N SER A 137 10.30 5.57 -3.06
CA SER A 137 11.10 6.76 -2.76
C SER A 137 11.28 6.93 -1.25
N ALA A 138 10.21 6.88 -0.47
CA ALA A 138 10.26 7.00 0.98
C ALA A 138 11.09 5.90 1.66
N ILE A 139 10.98 4.67 1.19
CA ILE A 139 11.75 3.53 1.71
C ILE A 139 13.23 3.69 1.41
N LEU A 140 13.59 4.13 0.20
CA LEU A 140 14.98 4.39 -0.17
C LEU A 140 15.57 5.55 0.65
N GLU A 141 14.82 6.61 0.87
CA GLU A 141 15.24 7.73 1.71
C GLU A 141 15.41 7.31 3.17
N HIS A 142 14.49 6.51 3.70
CA HIS A 142 14.58 5.98 5.06
C HIS A 142 15.76 5.02 5.25
N ASN A 143 16.20 4.36 4.18
CA ASN A 143 17.38 3.49 4.12
C ASN A 143 17.42 2.43 5.24
N ARG A 144 16.32 1.68 5.41
CA ARG A 144 16.17 0.54 6.31
C ARG A 144 15.64 -0.67 5.54
N PRO A 145 15.84 -1.89 6.03
CA PRO A 145 15.29 -3.09 5.42
C PRO A 145 13.79 -2.96 5.13
N ALA A 146 13.38 -3.27 3.91
CA ALA A 146 11.98 -3.19 3.53
C ALA A 146 11.62 -4.20 2.44
N ILE A 147 10.32 -4.54 2.41
CA ILE A 147 9.69 -5.34 1.36
C ILE A 147 8.49 -4.55 0.86
N ILE A 148 8.35 -4.43 -0.46
CA ILE A 148 7.20 -3.78 -1.10
C ILE A 148 6.39 -4.86 -1.81
N MET A 149 5.18 -5.09 -1.32
CA MET A 149 4.26 -6.10 -1.86
C MET A 149 3.23 -5.44 -2.79
N SER A 150 3.03 -6.06 -3.92
CA SER A 150 1.94 -5.70 -4.84
C SER A 150 0.58 -6.10 -4.29
N ASP A 151 -0.44 -5.24 -4.44
CA ASP A 151 -1.84 -5.60 -4.20
C ASP A 151 -2.35 -6.64 -5.20
N GLY A 152 -1.73 -6.74 -6.37
CA GLY A 152 -2.14 -7.62 -7.45
C GLY A 152 -3.11 -6.93 -8.44
N PRO A 153 -3.15 -7.42 -9.68
CA PRO A 153 -4.04 -6.91 -10.72
C PRO A 153 -5.49 -7.33 -10.47
N ILE A 154 -6.41 -6.48 -10.92
CA ILE A 154 -7.84 -6.81 -10.98
C ILE A 154 -8.07 -7.93 -11.98
N ARG A 155 -9.05 -8.78 -11.71
CA ARG A 155 -9.48 -9.82 -12.65
C ARG A 155 -10.10 -9.20 -13.88
N PRO A 156 -9.91 -9.79 -15.08
CA PRO A 156 -10.60 -9.36 -16.27
C PRO A 156 -12.11 -9.59 -16.14
N GLY A 157 -12.89 -8.74 -16.76
CA GLY A 157 -14.31 -8.95 -16.97
C GLY A 157 -14.58 -9.84 -18.16
N ILE A 158 -15.86 -10.07 -18.44
CA ILE A 158 -16.33 -10.83 -19.60
C ILE A 158 -17.51 -10.06 -20.21
N ASP A 159 -17.45 -9.77 -21.50
CA ASP A 159 -18.56 -9.19 -22.24
C ASP A 159 -19.73 -10.19 -22.27
N SER A 160 -20.87 -9.81 -21.69
CA SER A 160 -22.06 -10.66 -21.63
C SER A 160 -22.69 -10.99 -22.98
N VAL A 161 -22.34 -10.27 -24.05
CA VAL A 161 -22.85 -10.48 -25.40
C VAL A 161 -21.90 -11.32 -26.25
N THR A 162 -20.60 -11.00 -26.23
CA THR A 162 -19.60 -11.66 -27.08
C THR A 162 -18.86 -12.79 -26.38
N ASN A 163 -18.94 -12.86 -25.04
CA ASN A 163 -18.19 -13.78 -24.18
C ASN A 163 -16.67 -13.58 -24.27
N GLU A 164 -16.20 -12.40 -24.72
CA GLU A 164 -14.79 -12.06 -24.80
C GLU A 164 -14.29 -11.44 -23.49
N PRO A 165 -13.03 -11.63 -23.12
CA PRO A 165 -12.47 -11.03 -21.92
C PRO A 165 -12.36 -9.50 -22.08
N LEU A 166 -12.70 -8.80 -21.00
CA LEU A 166 -12.67 -7.33 -20.93
C LEU A 166 -11.70 -6.87 -19.84
N ASP A 167 -11.08 -5.72 -20.08
CA ASP A 167 -10.27 -5.01 -19.10
C ASP A 167 -10.49 -3.49 -19.20
N ILE A 168 -9.72 -2.69 -18.47
CA ILE A 168 -9.83 -1.23 -18.51
C ILE A 168 -9.50 -0.66 -19.92
N ILE A 169 -8.67 -1.34 -20.70
CA ILE A 169 -8.33 -0.91 -22.06
C ILE A 169 -9.55 -1.05 -22.97
N SER A 170 -10.34 -2.11 -22.79
CA SER A 170 -11.60 -2.30 -23.52
C SER A 170 -12.54 -1.09 -23.34
N SER A 171 -12.64 -0.56 -22.11
CA SER A 171 -13.42 0.66 -21.84
C SER A 171 -12.85 1.91 -22.54
N TYR A 172 -11.53 2.03 -22.63
CA TYR A 172 -10.90 3.16 -23.33
C TYR A 172 -11.11 3.08 -24.86
N GLN A 173 -11.03 1.89 -25.42
CA GLN A 173 -11.19 1.67 -26.86
C GLN A 173 -12.57 2.10 -27.38
N ILE A 174 -13.61 1.94 -26.57
CA ILE A 174 -14.98 2.30 -26.96
C ILE A 174 -15.38 3.74 -26.60
N ALA A 175 -14.48 4.53 -25.99
CA ALA A 175 -14.81 5.88 -25.51
C ALA A 175 -15.34 6.81 -26.62
N GLY A 176 -14.88 6.62 -27.87
CA GLY A 176 -15.34 7.36 -29.04
C GLY A 176 -16.56 6.78 -29.76
N SER A 177 -17.15 5.69 -29.28
CA SER A 177 -18.36 5.11 -29.89
C SER A 177 -19.56 6.02 -29.69
N GLU A 178 -20.46 6.05 -30.66
CA GLU A 178 -21.78 6.71 -30.56
C GLU A 178 -22.83 5.80 -29.89
N ASP A 179 -22.53 4.51 -29.73
CA ASP A 179 -23.42 3.54 -29.09
C ASP A 179 -23.30 3.63 -27.56
N GLU A 180 -24.22 4.34 -26.96
CA GLU A 180 -24.26 4.54 -25.50
C GLU A 180 -24.55 3.25 -24.70
N GLU A 181 -25.30 2.31 -25.29
CA GLU A 181 -25.56 1.02 -24.64
C GLU A 181 -24.30 0.15 -24.62
N LEU A 182 -23.56 0.09 -25.71
CA LEU A 182 -22.26 -0.57 -25.77
C LEU A 182 -21.29 0.05 -24.78
N LYS A 183 -21.15 1.38 -24.74
CA LYS A 183 -20.26 2.06 -23.78
C LYS A 183 -20.61 1.71 -22.34
N ARG A 184 -21.88 1.77 -22.00
CA ARG A 184 -22.35 1.44 -20.65
C ARG A 184 -22.08 -0.03 -20.29
N ARG A 185 -22.37 -0.97 -21.18
CA ARG A 185 -22.14 -2.40 -20.97
C ARG A 185 -20.66 -2.67 -20.74
N ILE A 186 -19.80 -2.27 -21.64
CA ILE A 186 -18.36 -2.49 -21.55
C ILE A 186 -17.77 -1.84 -20.29
N ALA A 187 -18.18 -0.61 -19.95
CA ALA A 187 -17.72 0.06 -18.74
C ALA A 187 -18.15 -0.68 -17.46
N CYS A 188 -19.35 -1.25 -17.43
CA CYS A 188 -19.85 -2.00 -16.27
C CYS A 188 -19.16 -3.37 -16.11
N GLU A 189 -18.78 -4.00 -17.21
CA GLU A 189 -18.30 -5.39 -17.22
C GLU A 189 -16.78 -5.52 -17.25
N SER A 190 -16.02 -4.46 -17.59
CA SER A 190 -14.57 -4.53 -17.81
C SER A 190 -13.74 -4.83 -16.55
N CYS A 191 -14.14 -4.33 -15.39
CA CYS A 191 -13.32 -4.38 -14.18
C CYS A 191 -14.13 -4.86 -12.96
N PRO A 192 -14.50 -6.13 -12.89
CA PRO A 192 -15.26 -6.68 -11.77
C PRO A 192 -14.37 -6.85 -10.54
N GLY A 193 -14.84 -6.40 -9.38
CA GLY A 193 -14.13 -6.57 -8.11
C GLY A 193 -13.12 -5.45 -7.81
N TYR A 194 -12.02 -5.80 -7.16
CA TYR A 194 -10.97 -4.86 -6.75
C TYR A 194 -9.58 -5.35 -7.17
N GLY A 195 -8.63 -4.43 -7.26
CA GLY A 195 -7.25 -4.66 -7.65
C GLY A 195 -6.72 -3.55 -8.55
N SER A 196 -5.42 -3.55 -8.77
CA SER A 196 -4.78 -2.60 -9.67
C SER A 196 -4.98 -2.97 -11.14
N CYS A 197 -4.72 -2.04 -12.06
CA CYS A 197 -4.90 -2.30 -13.50
C CYS A 197 -4.13 -3.53 -13.96
N GLY A 198 -4.75 -4.37 -14.81
CA GLY A 198 -4.12 -5.54 -15.40
C GLY A 198 -3.11 -5.22 -16.50
N GLY A 199 -3.23 -4.06 -17.17
CA GLY A 199 -2.32 -3.61 -18.22
C GLY A 199 -0.95 -3.19 -17.71
N MET A 200 0.03 -3.12 -18.62
CA MET A 200 1.40 -2.68 -18.32
C MET A 200 1.50 -1.15 -18.21
N PHE A 201 0.67 -0.58 -17.35
CA PHE A 201 0.72 0.84 -16.97
C PHE A 201 1.76 1.05 -15.86
N THR A 202 1.75 2.23 -15.24
CA THR A 202 2.72 2.59 -14.19
C THR A 202 2.76 1.56 -13.06
N TYR A 203 1.60 1.04 -12.63
CA TYR A 203 1.55 0.05 -11.57
C TYR A 203 2.39 -1.20 -11.89
N ASN A 204 2.08 -1.94 -12.96
CA ASN A 204 2.80 -3.16 -13.31
C ASN A 204 4.26 -2.88 -13.70
N THR A 205 4.53 -1.75 -14.36
CA THR A 205 5.90 -1.30 -14.65
C THR A 205 6.70 -1.10 -13.36
N MET A 206 6.13 -0.46 -12.36
CA MET A 206 6.80 -0.25 -11.08
C MET A 206 6.94 -1.54 -10.27
N GLN A 207 5.95 -2.44 -10.31
CA GLN A 207 6.08 -3.75 -9.67
C GLN A 207 7.21 -4.57 -10.30
N THR A 208 7.33 -4.56 -11.62
CA THR A 208 8.46 -5.20 -12.32
C THR A 208 9.78 -4.58 -11.89
N PHE A 209 9.88 -3.26 -11.84
CA PHE A 209 11.07 -2.56 -11.38
C PHE A 209 11.44 -2.93 -9.94
N ILE A 210 10.48 -2.88 -9.02
CA ILE A 210 10.67 -3.23 -7.60
C ILE A 210 11.16 -4.69 -7.46
N GLY A 211 10.62 -5.62 -8.24
CA GLY A 211 11.07 -7.00 -8.29
C GLY A 211 12.50 -7.15 -8.82
N VAL A 212 12.84 -6.44 -9.89
CA VAL A 212 14.19 -6.48 -10.50
C VAL A 212 15.26 -5.93 -9.53
N VAL A 213 14.96 -4.90 -8.76
CA VAL A 213 15.89 -4.35 -7.76
C VAL A 213 15.91 -5.12 -6.44
N GLY A 214 15.14 -6.21 -6.34
CA GLY A 214 15.18 -7.12 -5.19
C GLY A 214 14.46 -6.59 -3.94
N MET A 215 13.46 -5.72 -4.09
CA MET A 215 12.69 -5.15 -2.99
C MET A 215 11.26 -5.72 -2.87
N GLN A 216 10.96 -6.76 -3.62
CA GLN A 216 9.66 -7.45 -3.59
C GLN A 216 9.77 -8.81 -2.88
#